data_93993dbf984da230ad9ff156db1f0396
#
_entry.id   93993dbf984da230ad9ff156db1f0396
#
_cell.length_a   1.000
_cell.length_b   1.000
_cell.length_c   1.000
_cell.angle_alpha   90.00
_cell.angle_beta   90.00
_cell.angle_gamma   90.00
#
_symmetry.space_group_name_H-M   'P 1'
#
loop_
_entity.id
_entity.type
_entity.pdbx_description
1 polymer ?
#
loop_
_entity_poly.entity_id
_entity_poly.type
_entity_poly.pdbx_seq_one_letter_code
_entity_poly.pdbx_strand_id
1 'polypeptide(L)'
;MVNKQKVKGVLWERELVNLLQNEIKGSKVKRIAGSGAIGSILNEPLLQGDVVAEFPGFTKKFRLEAKTGYGGAKQLTVKKEWLDKISEEARSSYSIPVLSCKFSGARSGVKYFFVLDFDTFCGIINRVGYLYRLVDEDNEL
;
A
#
# COMPACT_ATOMS: atom_id res chain seq x y z
N MET A 1 -24.59 12.50 12.26
CA MET A 1 -24.36 11.05 12.26
C MET A 1 -22.99 10.72 11.68
N VAL A 2 -22.24 9.90 12.39
CA VAL A 2 -20.92 9.47 11.90
C VAL A 2 -21.11 8.35 10.87
N ASN A 3 -20.49 8.49 9.70
CA ASN A 3 -20.51 7.44 8.68
C ASN A 3 -19.64 6.26 9.13
N LYS A 4 -20.27 5.13 9.47
CA LYS A 4 -19.58 3.93 9.97
C LYS A 4 -18.54 3.37 8.99
N GLN A 5 -18.79 3.44 7.68
CA GLN A 5 -17.85 2.95 6.67
C GLN A 5 -16.61 3.85 6.60
N LYS A 6 -16.78 5.16 6.69
CA LYS A 6 -15.67 6.11 6.73
C LYS A 6 -14.80 5.90 7.97
N VAL A 7 -15.41 5.65 9.11
CA VAL A 7 -14.69 5.34 10.37
C VAL A 7 -13.88 4.06 10.23
N LYS A 8 -14.45 2.99 9.66
CA LYS A 8 -13.73 1.73 9.39
C LYS A 8 -12.52 1.95 8.48
N GLY A 9 -12.66 2.77 7.45
CA GLY A 9 -11.57 3.10 6.54
C GLY A 9 -10.41 3.78 7.26
N VAL A 10 -10.69 4.79 8.06
CA VAL A 10 -9.68 5.52 8.84
C VAL A 10 -9.00 4.60 9.86
N LEU A 11 -9.75 3.75 10.54
CA LEU A 11 -9.20 2.80 11.49
C LEU A 11 -8.27 1.80 10.80
N TRP A 12 -8.64 1.31 9.61
CA TRP A 12 -7.81 0.41 8.84
C TRP A 12 -6.51 1.08 8.36
N GLU A 13 -6.58 2.33 7.89
CA GLU A 13 -5.39 3.09 7.51
C GLU A 13 -4.41 3.21 8.67
N ARG A 14 -4.89 3.54 9.87
CA ARG A 14 -4.06 3.66 11.08
C ARG A 14 -3.46 2.32 11.49
N GLU A 15 -4.25 1.27 11.44
CA GLU A 15 -3.80 -0.09 11.73
C GLU A 15 -2.71 -0.52 10.75
N LEU A 16 -2.90 -0.25 9.45
CA LEU A 16 -1.93 -0.56 8.39
C LEU A 16 -0.59 0.12 8.64
N VAL A 17 -0.59 1.40 9.00
CA VAL A 17 0.63 2.14 9.34
C VAL A 17 1.38 1.44 10.47
N ASN A 18 0.69 1.11 11.55
CA ASN A 18 1.31 0.46 12.71
C ASN A 18 1.84 -0.94 12.38
N LEU A 19 1.09 -1.72 11.62
CA LEU A 19 1.49 -3.07 11.20
C LEU A 19 2.77 -3.03 10.38
N LEU A 20 2.83 -2.16 9.38
CA LEU A 20 3.99 -2.06 8.49
C LEU A 20 5.24 -1.59 9.25
N GLN A 21 5.09 -0.58 10.12
CA GLN A 21 6.21 -0.08 10.93
C GLN A 21 6.75 -1.15 11.88
N ASN A 22 5.88 -1.95 12.45
CA ASN A 22 6.28 -3.01 13.39
C ASN A 22 6.92 -4.21 12.69
N GLU A 23 6.41 -4.59 11.51
CA GLU A 23 6.86 -5.78 10.81
C GLU A 23 8.07 -5.54 9.91
N ILE A 24 8.23 -4.35 9.38
CA ILE A 24 9.31 -4.03 8.43
C ILE A 24 10.30 -3.07 9.08
N LYS A 25 11.46 -3.59 9.47
CA LYS A 25 12.53 -2.80 10.10
C LYS A 25 13.05 -1.72 9.16
N GLY A 26 13.20 -0.52 9.69
CA GLY A 26 13.70 0.63 8.93
C GLY A 26 12.67 1.27 8.01
N SER A 27 11.43 0.83 8.06
CA SER A 27 10.37 1.45 7.28
C SER A 27 9.94 2.80 7.86
N LYS A 28 9.53 3.71 6.97
CA LYS A 28 8.91 4.98 7.35
C LYS A 28 7.54 4.99 6.71
N VAL A 29 6.50 4.90 7.53
CA VAL A 29 5.11 4.76 7.05
C VAL A 29 4.26 5.84 7.69
N LYS A 30 3.46 6.51 6.88
CA LYS A 30 2.54 7.53 7.39
C LYS A 30 1.24 7.57 6.59
N ARG A 31 0.19 7.92 7.29
CA ARG A 31 -1.13 8.14 6.71
C ARG A 31 -1.18 9.54 6.10
N ILE A 32 -1.83 9.65 4.94
CA ILE A 32 -2.09 10.93 4.28
C ILE A 32 -3.52 11.34 4.64
N ALA A 33 -3.67 12.34 5.50
CA ALA A 33 -4.99 12.83 5.92
C ALA A 33 -5.69 13.53 4.75
N GLY A 34 -6.95 13.16 4.46
CA GLY A 34 -7.73 13.74 3.38
C GLY A 34 -7.13 13.49 2.00
N SER A 35 -6.41 12.39 1.83
CA SER A 35 -5.54 12.10 0.69
C SER A 35 -6.16 12.34 -0.68
N GLY A 36 -7.32 11.78 -0.97
CA GLY A 36 -7.93 11.90 -2.29
C GLY A 36 -8.33 13.32 -2.65
N ALA A 37 -9.05 13.98 -1.73
CA ALA A 37 -9.59 15.33 -1.97
C ALA A 37 -8.48 16.40 -1.94
N ILE A 38 -7.60 16.36 -0.96
CA ILE A 38 -6.52 17.34 -0.80
C ILE A 38 -5.50 17.21 -1.93
N GLY A 39 -5.12 16.00 -2.29
CA GLY A 39 -4.18 15.75 -3.37
C GLY A 39 -4.69 16.28 -4.71
N SER A 40 -5.98 16.11 -4.99
CA SER A 40 -6.61 16.62 -6.22
C SER A 40 -6.70 18.14 -6.22
N ILE A 41 -7.09 18.75 -5.09
CA ILE A 41 -7.24 20.21 -4.97
C ILE A 41 -5.89 20.92 -5.13
N LEU A 42 -4.85 20.41 -4.48
CA LEU A 42 -3.52 21.01 -4.49
C LEU A 42 -2.68 20.58 -5.70
N ASN A 43 -3.20 19.67 -6.51
CA ASN A 43 -2.47 19.08 -7.63
C ASN A 43 -1.08 18.58 -7.19
N GLU A 44 -1.01 18.01 -5.99
CA GLU A 44 0.23 17.53 -5.37
C GLU A 44 0.27 15.99 -5.41
N PRO A 45 1.08 15.39 -6.30
CA PRO A 45 1.11 13.93 -6.47
C PRO A 45 1.47 13.16 -5.19
N LEU A 46 2.28 13.76 -4.32
CA LEU A 46 2.71 13.13 -3.07
C LEU A 46 1.57 12.98 -2.05
N LEU A 47 0.48 13.71 -2.23
CA LEU A 47 -0.70 13.64 -1.34
C LEU A 47 -1.77 12.67 -1.84
N GLN A 48 -1.52 11.95 -2.91
CA GLN A 48 -2.42 10.92 -3.43
C GLN A 48 -2.16 9.58 -2.73
N GLY A 49 -3.22 8.77 -2.59
CA GLY A 49 -3.19 7.50 -1.86
C GLY A 49 -3.44 7.69 -0.37
N ASP A 50 -3.79 6.61 0.32
CA ASP A 50 -4.18 6.65 1.74
C ASP A 50 -2.98 6.59 2.69
N VAL A 51 -1.98 5.81 2.34
CA VAL A 51 -0.77 5.58 3.14
C VAL A 51 0.44 5.63 2.22
N VAL A 52 1.50 6.26 2.69
CA VAL A 52 2.78 6.32 1.98
C VAL A 52 3.84 5.64 2.83
N ALA A 53 4.64 4.78 2.22
CA ALA A 53 5.69 4.05 2.91
C ALA A 53 7.02 4.13 2.17
N GLU A 54 8.10 4.26 2.94
CA GLU A 54 9.47 4.09 2.46
C GLU A 54 10.02 2.81 3.07
N PHE A 55 10.39 1.87 2.21
CA PHE A 55 10.95 0.59 2.65
C PHE A 55 12.43 0.50 2.28
N PRO A 56 13.27 -0.11 3.16
CA PRO A 56 14.69 -0.30 2.86
C PRO A 56 14.89 -1.09 1.57
N GLY A 57 15.86 -0.67 0.76
CA GLY A 57 16.16 -1.32 -0.52
C GLY A 57 15.41 -0.77 -1.72
N PHE A 58 14.43 0.08 -1.50
CA PHE A 58 13.62 0.68 -2.58
C PHE A 58 13.83 2.19 -2.61
N THR A 59 14.15 2.73 -3.79
CA THR A 59 14.29 4.17 -3.99
C THR A 59 12.94 4.86 -4.15
N LYS A 60 11.96 4.14 -4.70
CA LYS A 60 10.60 4.65 -4.86
C LYS A 60 9.79 4.43 -3.60
N LYS A 61 8.92 5.38 -3.28
CA LYS A 61 7.94 5.23 -2.20
C LYS A 61 6.81 4.29 -2.64
N PHE A 62 6.24 3.60 -1.69
CA PHE A 62 5.04 2.78 -1.91
C PHE A 62 3.81 3.61 -1.58
N ARG A 63 2.80 3.55 -2.43
CA ARG A 63 1.50 4.14 -2.20
C ARG A 63 0.50 3.03 -1.96
N LEU A 64 -0.08 3.03 -0.77
CA LEU A 64 -0.98 1.96 -0.34
C LEU A 64 -2.39 2.52 -0.22
N GLU A 65 -3.28 2.03 -1.06
CA GLU A 65 -4.72 2.32 -0.98
C GLU A 65 -5.34 1.32 -0.02
N ALA A 66 -6.01 1.79 1.01
CA ALA A 66 -6.59 0.94 2.05
C ALA A 66 -8.06 0.64 1.76
N LYS A 67 -8.41 -0.64 1.69
CA LYS A 67 -9.78 -1.11 1.43
C LYS A 67 -10.19 -2.16 2.46
N THR A 68 -11.39 -1.99 3.01
CA THR A 68 -12.01 -2.94 3.94
C THR A 68 -13.53 -2.83 3.83
N GLY A 69 -14.26 -3.86 4.29
CA GLY A 69 -15.72 -3.82 4.34
C GLY A 69 -16.45 -4.20 3.07
N TYR A 70 -15.75 -4.69 2.05
CA TYR A 70 -16.34 -5.07 0.75
C TYR A 70 -16.55 -6.59 0.66
N GLY A 71 -17.34 -7.17 1.54
CA GLY A 71 -17.67 -8.59 1.51
C GLY A 71 -17.58 -9.30 2.85
N GLY A 72 -17.22 -8.62 3.93
CA GLY A 72 -17.18 -9.16 5.29
C GLY A 72 -15.92 -9.94 5.62
N ALA A 73 -16.08 -10.99 6.46
CA ALA A 73 -14.96 -11.73 7.03
C ALA A 73 -14.40 -12.83 6.12
N LYS A 74 -15.18 -13.27 5.13
CA LYS A 74 -14.84 -14.44 4.29
C LYS A 74 -14.44 -14.07 2.87
N GLN A 75 -14.72 -12.84 2.44
CA GLN A 75 -14.41 -12.41 1.09
C GLN A 75 -14.23 -10.90 1.02
N LEU A 76 -13.56 -10.44 -0.02
CA LEU A 76 -13.45 -9.02 -0.34
C LEU A 76 -13.50 -8.87 -1.85
N THR A 77 -14.45 -8.07 -2.34
CA THR A 77 -14.56 -7.77 -3.76
C THR A 77 -13.53 -6.74 -4.16
N VAL A 78 -12.61 -7.10 -5.04
CA VAL A 78 -11.61 -6.19 -5.60
C VAL A 78 -12.14 -5.66 -6.92
N LYS A 79 -12.29 -4.34 -7.01
CA LYS A 79 -12.76 -3.70 -8.25
C LYS A 79 -11.57 -3.31 -9.13
N LYS A 80 -11.66 -3.63 -10.43
CA LYS A 80 -10.61 -3.26 -11.38
C LYS A 80 -10.33 -1.76 -11.38
N GLU A 81 -11.38 -0.94 -11.23
CA GLU A 81 -11.23 0.53 -11.20
C GLU A 81 -10.32 1.02 -10.08
N TRP A 82 -10.24 0.32 -8.95
CA TRP A 82 -9.32 0.66 -7.88
C TRP A 82 -7.86 0.48 -8.32
N LEU A 83 -7.58 -0.65 -8.96
CA LEU A 83 -6.24 -0.95 -9.46
C LEU A 83 -5.82 0.02 -10.56
N ASP A 84 -6.72 0.34 -11.49
CA ASP A 84 -6.46 1.30 -12.55
C ASP A 84 -6.12 2.68 -11.96
N LYS A 85 -6.90 3.12 -10.99
CA LYS A 85 -6.71 4.42 -10.33
C LYS A 85 -5.37 4.51 -9.60
N ILE A 86 -5.06 3.53 -8.75
CA ILE A 86 -3.81 3.58 -7.98
C ILE A 86 -2.58 3.42 -8.87
N SER A 87 -2.69 2.67 -9.96
CA SER A 87 -1.60 2.53 -10.93
C SER A 87 -1.32 3.85 -11.64
N GLU A 88 -2.36 4.59 -12.02
CA GLU A 88 -2.24 5.89 -12.64
C GLU A 88 -1.65 6.93 -11.68
N GLU A 89 -2.15 6.98 -10.44
CA GLU A 89 -1.64 7.87 -9.39
C GLU A 89 -0.16 7.58 -9.09
N ALA A 90 0.21 6.31 -9.00
CA ALA A 90 1.58 5.90 -8.75
C ALA A 90 2.51 6.28 -9.91
N ARG A 91 2.04 6.14 -11.14
CA ARG A 91 2.82 6.54 -12.31
C ARG A 91 3.11 8.03 -12.30
N SER A 92 2.13 8.88 -11.99
CA SER A 92 2.29 10.33 -11.94
C SER A 92 3.21 10.79 -10.80
N SER A 93 3.36 10.00 -9.74
CA SER A 93 4.17 10.32 -8.56
C SER A 93 5.45 9.49 -8.44
N TYR A 94 5.78 8.68 -9.44
CA TYR A 94 6.94 7.77 -9.42
C TYR A 94 6.95 6.86 -8.19
N SER A 95 5.78 6.30 -7.85
CA SER A 95 5.58 5.45 -6.68
C SER A 95 5.24 4.02 -7.10
N ILE A 96 5.23 3.11 -6.13
CA ILE A 96 4.83 1.72 -6.32
C ILE A 96 3.42 1.54 -5.74
N PRO A 97 2.42 1.18 -6.57
CA PRO A 97 1.04 1.06 -6.09
C PRO A 97 0.78 -0.28 -5.41
N VAL A 98 0.10 -0.24 -4.27
CA VAL A 98 -0.33 -1.44 -3.55
C VAL A 98 -1.76 -1.25 -3.07
N LEU A 99 -2.63 -2.22 -3.36
CA LEU A 99 -3.96 -2.26 -2.78
C LEU A 99 -3.88 -3.05 -1.48
N SER A 100 -4.12 -2.39 -0.36
CA SER A 100 -3.98 -2.96 0.99
C SER A 100 -5.34 -3.28 1.55
N CYS A 101 -5.63 -4.56 1.75
CA CYS A 101 -6.95 -5.06 2.06
C CYS A 101 -7.02 -5.74 3.43
N LYS A 102 -8.18 -5.60 4.06
CA LYS A 102 -8.48 -6.27 5.31
C LYS A 102 -9.84 -6.93 5.23
N PHE A 103 -9.91 -8.20 5.61
CA PHE A 103 -11.19 -8.89 5.79
C PHE A 103 -11.87 -8.34 7.05
N SER A 104 -12.99 -7.67 6.87
CA SER A 104 -13.73 -7.04 7.98
C SER A 104 -14.28 -8.13 8.93
N GLY A 105 -13.89 -8.04 10.20
CA GLY A 105 -14.38 -8.95 11.23
C GLY A 105 -13.75 -10.35 11.24
N ALA A 106 -12.71 -10.59 10.45
CA ALA A 106 -12.02 -11.88 10.47
C ALA A 106 -11.33 -12.11 11.82
N ARG A 107 -11.55 -13.28 12.42
CA ARG A 107 -11.00 -13.64 13.73
C ARG A 107 -9.81 -14.56 13.68
N SER A 108 -9.63 -15.28 12.59
CA SER A 108 -8.55 -16.26 12.41
C SER A 108 -8.11 -16.32 10.95
N GLY A 109 -6.96 -16.94 10.73
CA GLY A 109 -6.39 -17.09 9.41
C GLY A 109 -5.85 -15.77 8.86
N VAL A 110 -5.88 -15.61 7.55
CA VAL A 110 -5.42 -14.40 6.90
C VAL A 110 -6.44 -13.27 7.12
N LYS A 111 -5.99 -12.21 7.77
CA LYS A 111 -6.80 -11.00 8.00
C LYS A 111 -6.46 -9.90 7.01
N TYR A 112 -5.21 -9.79 6.66
CA TYR A 112 -4.66 -8.73 5.83
C TYR A 112 -4.05 -9.35 4.58
N PHE A 113 -4.23 -8.69 3.44
CA PHE A 113 -3.61 -9.14 2.20
C PHE A 113 -3.43 -7.95 1.26
N PHE A 114 -2.46 -8.08 0.36
CA PHE A 114 -2.16 -7.03 -0.60
C PHE A 114 -2.42 -7.54 -2.01
N VAL A 115 -2.89 -6.64 -2.86
CA VAL A 115 -3.11 -6.92 -4.28
C VAL A 115 -2.17 -6.03 -5.08
N LEU A 116 -1.41 -6.64 -5.96
CA LEU A 116 -0.49 -5.96 -6.86
C LEU A 116 -0.87 -6.30 -8.30
N ASP A 117 -0.75 -5.32 -9.19
CA ASP A 117 -0.82 -5.65 -10.61
C ASP A 117 0.44 -6.42 -11.04
N PHE A 118 0.38 -7.04 -12.22
CA PHE A 118 1.46 -7.89 -12.73
C PHE A 118 2.79 -7.12 -12.84
N ASP A 119 2.76 -5.94 -13.43
CA ASP A 119 3.99 -5.15 -13.65
C ASP A 119 4.63 -4.72 -12.33
N THR A 120 3.82 -4.32 -11.35
CA THR A 120 4.30 -3.95 -10.02
C THR A 120 4.96 -5.13 -9.32
N PHE A 121 4.34 -6.30 -9.37
CA PHE A 121 4.92 -7.52 -8.80
C PHE A 121 6.28 -7.84 -9.45
N CYS A 122 6.36 -7.83 -10.77
CA CYS A 122 7.60 -8.07 -11.49
C CYS A 122 8.68 -7.05 -11.12
N GLY A 123 8.31 -5.78 -11.01
CA GLY A 123 9.23 -4.71 -10.62
C GLY A 123 9.83 -4.92 -9.24
N ILE A 124 9.01 -5.32 -8.27
CA ILE A 124 9.46 -5.62 -6.91
C ILE A 124 10.42 -6.81 -6.91
N ILE A 125 10.05 -7.90 -7.58
CA ILE A 125 10.89 -9.10 -7.65
C ILE A 125 12.24 -8.80 -8.34
N ASN A 126 12.23 -8.02 -9.41
CA ASN A 126 13.47 -7.61 -10.08
C ASN A 126 14.36 -6.76 -9.17
N ARG A 127 13.78 -5.87 -8.37
CA ARG A 127 14.55 -5.06 -7.42
C ARG A 127 15.18 -5.93 -6.33
N VAL A 128 14.42 -6.86 -5.77
CA VAL A 128 14.94 -7.81 -4.78
C VAL A 128 16.07 -8.65 -5.37
N GLY A 129 15.89 -9.18 -6.57
CA GLY A 129 16.92 -9.95 -7.27
C GLY A 129 18.20 -9.14 -7.53
N TYR A 130 18.06 -7.88 -7.91
CA TYR A 130 19.19 -6.98 -8.09
C TYR A 130 19.97 -6.78 -6.79
N LEU A 131 19.29 -6.54 -5.68
CA LEU A 131 19.93 -6.37 -4.37
C LEU A 131 20.68 -7.61 -3.92
N TYR A 132 20.12 -8.80 -4.14
CA TYR A 132 20.80 -10.06 -3.84
C TYR A 132 22.04 -10.25 -4.69
N ARG A 133 22.01 -9.92 -5.97
CA ARG A 133 23.19 -10.00 -6.84
C ARG A 133 24.33 -9.08 -6.37
N LEU A 134 23.99 -7.86 -5.90
CA LEU A 134 25.00 -6.94 -5.35
C LEU A 134 25.70 -7.55 -4.11
N VAL A 135 24.95 -8.18 -3.22
CA VAL A 135 25.50 -8.84 -2.03
C VAL A 135 26.40 -10.00 -2.42
N ASP A 136 26.01 -10.82 -3.39
CA ASP A 136 26.78 -11.95 -3.86
C ASP A 136 28.09 -11.48 -4.51
N GLU A 137 28.06 -10.41 -5.31
CA GLU A 137 29.27 -9.82 -5.91
C GLU A 137 30.24 -9.32 -4.84
N ASP A 138 29.75 -8.65 -3.79
CA ASP A 138 30.56 -8.19 -2.69
C ASP A 138 31.22 -9.37 -1.93
N ASN A 139 30.52 -10.50 -1.83
CA ASN A 139 31.03 -11.70 -1.14
C ASN A 139 32.07 -12.47 -1.97
N GLU A 140 32.11 -12.29 -3.29
CA GLU A 140 33.09 -12.91 -4.17
C GLU A 140 34.44 -12.18 -4.17
N LEU A 141 34.49 -10.97 -3.64
CA LEU A 141 35.70 -10.17 -3.51
C LEU A 141 36.43 -10.53 -2.21
#